data_8d0f6a99e15e4763dab7a30b79ed5854
#
_entry.id   8d0f6a99e15e4763dab7a30b79ed5854
#
_cell.length_a   1.000
_cell.length_b   1.000
_cell.length_c   1.000
_cell.angle_alpha   90.00
_cell.angle_beta   90.00
_cell.angle_gamma   90.00
#
_symmetry.space_group_name_H-M   'P 1'
#
loop_
_entity.id
_entity.type
_entity.pdbx_description
1 polymer ?
#
loop_
_entity_poly.entity_id
_entity_poly.type
_entity_poly.pdbx_seq_one_letter_code
_entity_poly.pdbx_strand_id
1 'polypeptide(L)'
;MKPETRNPKPETKYWRSLEEYAETEEFREFMRQHYPAQLAATIDPVSRRRFLQLMAASLALAGLGACTRAPMETIVPYVRQPEEIVPGKPLYFATAMSIRGLATGLLVESHMGRPTKIEGNPLHPASLGATDALAQASILTLYDPDRSRTSTYLGRIRPWGAFSSALREALERERKTRGAGLRILTGTVTSPTMADQLRSLVKQFPEAKWHQFEPAGLHHTRAGTRLAFGDYAQTRYRLENADVIVAFDAEPLACSPGTLRYARDFTERRRMVDRPEMNRLYAVESTPSSTGAIADHRLALAPSAVEPFARALAAQLGVGAVSGTPLDEAQRKWMNGVARDLQQHRGGSLVVVGEPQPPEVHALAHAINARLGNVGQTVVYTQPVEAEPVDEIASLRELVEDMERGQVTTLLVLEGNPVYTAPADFEFARKLEKVGLRIHLGLYENETAALCHWHIPAAHYLESWSDARAFDGTVTIVQPLIAPLYGGKTAHEMLAALSGQPQRSAYEIVNQYWRSRSGKQEQDFANWWRKSLHDGIIEGSAFPVKSVSVNVARVTGGKAPSPQPSLGSEETDTSESDNRKSKIENPKLEIVFRPDPNIFDGRFANNAWLQELPKPLTKLTWDNAALLSPATANR
;
A
#
# COMPACT_ATOMS: atom_id res chain seq x y z
N MET A 1 -45.68 -28.05 -34.66
CA MET A 1 -44.53 -27.78 -33.80
C MET A 1 -45.04 -27.18 -32.50
N LYS A 2 -45.01 -27.92 -31.41
CA LYS A 2 -45.38 -27.43 -30.07
C LYS A 2 -44.17 -26.75 -29.47
N PRO A 3 -44.26 -25.61 -28.76
CA PRO A 3 -43.13 -25.00 -28.08
C PRO A 3 -42.74 -25.85 -26.86
N GLU A 4 -41.46 -26.18 -26.74
CA GLU A 4 -40.86 -26.81 -25.58
C GLU A 4 -40.96 -25.87 -24.37
N THR A 5 -41.62 -26.35 -23.31
CA THR A 5 -41.63 -25.72 -22.00
C THR A 5 -40.26 -25.86 -21.38
N ARG A 6 -39.49 -24.78 -21.31
CA ARG A 6 -38.27 -24.69 -20.49
C ARG A 6 -38.66 -24.88 -19.02
N ASN A 7 -38.20 -25.94 -18.39
CA ASN A 7 -38.23 -26.09 -16.94
C ASN A 7 -37.49 -24.89 -16.29
N PRO A 8 -38.13 -24.23 -15.32
CA PRO A 8 -37.43 -23.20 -14.56
C PRO A 8 -36.26 -23.83 -13.79
N LYS A 9 -35.08 -23.20 -13.90
CA LYS A 9 -33.94 -23.56 -13.05
C LYS A 9 -34.36 -23.45 -11.59
N PRO A 10 -33.94 -24.38 -10.70
CA PRO A 10 -34.27 -24.28 -9.28
C PRO A 10 -33.74 -22.95 -8.75
N GLU A 11 -34.60 -22.18 -8.10
CA GLU A 11 -34.21 -20.96 -7.40
C GLU A 11 -33.18 -21.32 -6.34
N THR A 12 -31.98 -20.75 -6.42
CA THR A 12 -30.94 -20.95 -5.42
C THR A 12 -31.40 -20.25 -4.14
N LYS A 13 -31.80 -21.04 -3.14
CA LYS A 13 -32.12 -20.53 -1.81
C LYS A 13 -30.82 -20.14 -1.10
N TYR A 14 -30.74 -18.92 -0.61
CA TYR A 14 -29.66 -18.43 0.25
C TYR A 14 -30.21 -18.28 1.68
N TRP A 15 -29.43 -18.74 2.66
CA TRP A 15 -29.72 -18.59 4.07
C TRP A 15 -28.75 -17.61 4.71
N ARG A 16 -29.23 -16.82 5.68
CA ARG A 16 -28.44 -15.80 6.37
C ARG A 16 -27.86 -16.29 7.69
N SER A 17 -28.39 -17.39 8.23
CA SER A 17 -27.88 -18.03 9.44
C SER A 17 -28.13 -19.55 9.41
N LEU A 18 -27.47 -20.29 10.33
CA LEU A 18 -27.67 -21.72 10.49
C LEU A 18 -29.05 -22.05 11.05
N GLU A 19 -29.60 -21.18 11.88
CA GLU A 19 -30.96 -21.29 12.45
C GLU A 19 -32.03 -21.11 11.36
N GLU A 20 -31.80 -20.20 10.40
CA GLU A 20 -32.65 -20.05 9.22
C GLU A 20 -32.59 -21.30 8.32
N TYR A 21 -31.40 -21.86 8.11
CA TYR A 21 -31.22 -23.10 7.34
C TYR A 21 -31.86 -24.30 7.99
N ALA A 22 -31.72 -24.44 9.32
CA ALA A 22 -32.31 -25.54 10.11
C ALA A 22 -33.78 -25.31 10.42
N GLU A 23 -34.36 -24.15 10.08
CA GLU A 23 -35.73 -23.76 10.38
C GLU A 23 -36.13 -24.01 11.85
N THR A 24 -35.22 -23.61 12.79
CA THR A 24 -35.44 -23.84 14.23
C THR A 24 -36.66 -23.08 14.73
N GLU A 25 -37.29 -23.59 15.81
CA GLU A 25 -38.47 -22.96 16.39
C GLU A 25 -38.15 -21.58 16.98
N GLU A 26 -36.93 -21.40 17.52
CA GLU A 26 -36.42 -20.12 18.03
C GLU A 26 -36.27 -19.09 16.90
N PHE A 27 -35.80 -19.50 15.71
CA PHE A 27 -35.75 -18.63 14.54
C PHE A 27 -37.16 -18.24 14.06
N ARG A 28 -38.11 -19.19 14.06
CA ARG A 28 -39.52 -18.91 13.70
C ARG A 28 -40.18 -17.95 14.69
N GLU A 29 -39.88 -18.10 15.99
CA GLU A 29 -40.37 -17.20 17.03
C GLU A 29 -39.77 -15.80 16.92
N PHE A 30 -38.48 -15.69 16.66
CA PHE A 30 -37.81 -14.45 16.36
C PHE A 30 -38.41 -13.75 15.13
N MET A 31 -38.70 -14.50 14.06
CA MET A 31 -39.34 -13.97 12.85
C MET A 31 -40.76 -13.50 13.12
N ARG A 32 -41.52 -14.19 13.97
CA ARG A 32 -42.90 -13.78 14.38
C ARG A 32 -42.86 -12.46 15.15
N GLN A 33 -41.90 -12.29 16.04
CA GLN A 33 -41.83 -11.10 16.90
C GLN A 33 -41.33 -9.88 16.16
N HIS A 34 -40.30 -10.03 15.30
CA HIS A 34 -39.61 -8.91 14.69
C HIS A 34 -39.98 -8.63 13.23
N TYR A 35 -40.46 -9.66 12.52
CA TYR A 35 -40.81 -9.57 11.10
C TYR A 35 -42.14 -10.27 10.73
N PRO A 36 -43.22 -9.92 11.38
CA PRO A 36 -44.50 -10.63 11.18
C PRO A 36 -45.05 -10.55 9.75
N ALA A 37 -44.75 -9.43 9.05
CA ALA A 37 -45.19 -9.25 7.67
C ALA A 37 -44.45 -10.14 6.66
N GLN A 38 -43.19 -10.49 6.93
CA GLN A 38 -42.39 -11.38 6.08
C GLN A 38 -42.76 -12.85 6.28
N LEU A 39 -43.08 -13.23 7.50
CA LEU A 39 -43.57 -14.58 7.81
C LEU A 39 -44.93 -14.84 7.15
N ALA A 40 -45.84 -13.87 7.17
CA ALA A 40 -47.14 -13.97 6.53
C ALA A 40 -47.06 -14.13 5.00
N ALA A 41 -46.02 -13.49 4.36
CA ALA A 41 -45.76 -13.61 2.93
C ALA A 41 -45.27 -15.01 2.51
N THR A 42 -44.72 -15.80 3.43
CA THR A 42 -44.18 -17.13 3.15
C THR A 42 -45.28 -18.21 3.23
N ILE A 43 -46.44 -17.94 3.89
CA ILE A 43 -47.47 -18.91 4.20
C ILE A 43 -48.66 -18.84 3.23
N ASP A 44 -48.88 -17.75 2.47
CA ASP A 44 -50.07 -17.60 1.65
C ASP A 44 -49.80 -17.14 0.22
N PRO A 45 -49.97 -17.98 -0.81
CA PRO A 45 -49.75 -17.61 -2.21
C PRO A 45 -50.78 -16.60 -2.75
N VAL A 46 -51.86 -16.33 -2.05
CA VAL A 46 -52.87 -15.33 -2.44
C VAL A 46 -52.44 -13.90 -2.11
N SER A 47 -51.46 -13.72 -1.24
CA SER A 47 -50.99 -12.40 -0.78
C SER A 47 -50.09 -11.65 -1.79
N ARG A 48 -49.55 -12.32 -2.80
CA ARG A 48 -48.62 -11.72 -3.79
C ARG A 48 -49.27 -10.56 -4.56
N ARG A 49 -50.57 -10.67 -4.86
CA ARG A 49 -51.33 -9.61 -5.56
C ARG A 49 -51.65 -8.43 -4.63
N ARG A 50 -51.91 -8.68 -3.34
CA ARG A 50 -52.10 -7.65 -2.30
C ARG A 50 -50.80 -6.98 -1.93
N PHE A 51 -49.70 -7.72 -1.87
CA PHE A 51 -48.37 -7.16 -1.64
C PHE A 51 -47.93 -6.23 -2.78
N LEU A 52 -48.17 -6.62 -4.04
CA LEU A 52 -47.91 -5.77 -5.20
C LEU A 52 -48.82 -4.53 -5.25
N GLN A 53 -50.06 -4.64 -4.76
CA GLN A 53 -50.97 -3.49 -4.64
C GLN A 53 -50.55 -2.55 -3.51
N LEU A 54 -50.06 -3.06 -2.37
CA LEU A 54 -49.51 -2.27 -1.26
C LEU A 54 -48.15 -1.63 -1.63
N MET A 55 -47.29 -2.33 -2.35
CA MET A 55 -46.06 -1.75 -2.90
C MET A 55 -46.35 -0.66 -3.93
N ALA A 56 -47.32 -0.86 -4.81
CA ALA A 56 -47.72 0.17 -5.77
C ALA A 56 -48.33 1.41 -5.08
N ALA A 57 -49.09 1.21 -3.99
CA ALA A 57 -49.63 2.29 -3.18
C ALA A 57 -48.56 3.02 -2.36
N SER A 58 -47.56 2.29 -1.80
CA SER A 58 -46.42 2.92 -1.09
C SER A 58 -45.45 3.61 -2.03
N LEU A 59 -45.22 3.11 -3.25
CA LEU A 59 -44.46 3.79 -4.31
C LEU A 59 -45.21 5.04 -4.82
N ALA A 60 -46.54 5.02 -4.91
CA ALA A 60 -47.32 6.20 -5.27
C ALA A 60 -47.29 7.27 -4.16
N LEU A 61 -47.30 6.88 -2.88
CA LEU A 61 -47.14 7.80 -1.74
C LEU A 61 -45.69 8.31 -1.60
N ALA A 62 -44.69 7.48 -1.85
CA ALA A 62 -43.28 7.89 -1.91
C ALA A 62 -43.00 8.82 -3.11
N GLY A 63 -43.72 8.60 -4.22
CA GLY A 63 -43.64 9.46 -5.40
C GLY A 63 -44.24 10.88 -5.20
N LEU A 64 -45.15 11.04 -4.27
CA LEU A 64 -45.74 12.36 -3.94
C LEU A 64 -44.85 13.19 -2.99
N GLY A 65 -43.89 12.53 -2.27
CA GLY A 65 -42.89 13.22 -1.45
C GLY A 65 -41.56 13.52 -2.15
N ALA A 66 -41.35 12.96 -3.33
CA ALA A 66 -40.16 13.10 -4.13
C ALA A 66 -40.26 14.25 -5.16
N CYS A 67 -40.74 15.41 -4.74
CA CYS A 67 -40.31 16.65 -5.36
C CYS A 67 -38.89 16.96 -4.89
N THR A 68 -37.99 16.00 -5.10
CA THR A 68 -36.56 16.27 -5.02
C THR A 68 -36.22 17.21 -6.17
N ARG A 69 -35.52 18.29 -5.84
CA ARG A 69 -34.89 19.18 -6.81
C ARG A 69 -34.31 18.34 -7.95
N ALA A 70 -34.71 18.63 -9.17
CA ALA A 70 -34.02 18.10 -10.33
C ALA A 70 -32.52 18.32 -10.15
N PRO A 71 -31.67 17.29 -10.44
CA PRO A 71 -30.24 17.48 -10.35
C PRO A 71 -29.85 18.73 -11.13
N MET A 72 -29.06 19.60 -10.53
CA MET A 72 -28.59 20.85 -11.14
C MET A 72 -27.68 20.58 -12.36
N GLU A 73 -27.31 19.36 -12.59
CA GLU A 73 -26.51 18.94 -13.73
C GLU A 73 -27.40 18.77 -14.96
N THR A 74 -27.13 19.55 -15.99
CA THR A 74 -27.76 19.38 -17.29
C THR A 74 -27.23 18.11 -17.94
N ILE A 75 -28.08 17.10 -18.10
CA ILE A 75 -27.74 15.93 -18.91
C ILE A 75 -27.71 16.36 -20.37
N VAL A 76 -26.50 16.57 -20.89
CA VAL A 76 -26.32 16.89 -22.31
C VAL A 76 -26.24 15.57 -23.09
N PRO A 77 -27.17 15.27 -23.99
CA PRO A 77 -27.10 14.08 -24.82
C PRO A 77 -25.90 14.18 -25.76
N TYR A 78 -25.36 13.01 -26.15
CA TYR A 78 -24.31 12.97 -27.16
C TYR A 78 -24.80 13.59 -28.48
N VAL A 79 -24.03 14.47 -29.03
CA VAL A 79 -24.25 14.98 -30.41
C VAL A 79 -24.02 13.84 -31.42
N ARG A 80 -23.04 12.99 -31.13
CA ARG A 80 -22.75 11.73 -31.83
C ARG A 80 -22.37 10.67 -30.79
N GLN A 81 -23.18 9.61 -30.69
CA GLN A 81 -22.87 8.51 -29.78
C GLN A 81 -21.61 7.78 -30.27
N PRO A 82 -20.59 7.54 -29.43
CA PRO A 82 -19.47 6.70 -29.77
C PRO A 82 -19.96 5.29 -30.11
N GLU A 83 -19.46 4.70 -31.21
CA GLU A 83 -19.89 3.39 -31.71
C GLU A 83 -19.66 2.26 -30.72
N GLU A 84 -18.62 2.40 -29.86
CA GLU A 84 -18.20 1.40 -28.88
C GLU A 84 -18.99 1.46 -27.57
N ILE A 85 -19.74 2.53 -27.32
CA ILE A 85 -20.51 2.70 -26.09
C ILE A 85 -21.95 2.25 -26.29
N VAL A 86 -22.29 1.13 -25.66
CA VAL A 86 -23.66 0.61 -25.61
C VAL A 86 -24.21 0.83 -24.21
N PRO A 87 -25.32 1.58 -24.02
CA PRO A 87 -25.93 1.77 -22.71
C PRO A 87 -26.21 0.43 -22.01
N GLY A 88 -25.81 0.34 -20.74
CA GLY A 88 -25.95 -0.87 -19.93
C GLY A 88 -24.87 -1.94 -20.14
N LYS A 89 -23.93 -1.74 -21.08
CA LYS A 89 -22.74 -2.62 -21.24
C LYS A 89 -21.49 -1.87 -20.80
N PRO A 90 -20.79 -2.32 -19.75
CA PRO A 90 -19.53 -1.70 -19.34
C PRO A 90 -18.39 -2.02 -20.32
N LEU A 91 -17.43 -1.09 -20.38
CA LEU A 91 -16.11 -1.33 -20.96
C LEU A 91 -15.10 -1.50 -19.82
N TYR A 92 -14.08 -2.32 -20.04
CA TYR A 92 -13.02 -2.56 -19.05
C TYR A 92 -11.69 -2.06 -19.60
N PHE A 93 -10.97 -1.30 -18.79
CA PHE A 93 -9.65 -0.79 -19.14
C PHE A 93 -8.62 -1.24 -18.13
N ALA A 94 -7.52 -1.81 -18.62
CA ALA A 94 -6.41 -2.20 -17.77
C ALA A 94 -5.60 -0.97 -17.37
N THR A 95 -5.25 -0.87 -16.08
CA THR A 95 -4.41 0.19 -15.52
C THR A 95 -3.76 -0.32 -14.23
N ALA A 96 -3.14 0.53 -13.43
CA ALA A 96 -2.64 0.17 -12.12
C ALA A 96 -2.77 1.33 -11.12
N MET A 97 -2.97 0.98 -9.86
CA MET A 97 -2.84 1.87 -8.72
C MET A 97 -1.53 1.58 -8.00
N SER A 98 -0.81 2.62 -7.63
CA SER A 98 0.44 2.48 -6.87
C SER A 98 0.26 2.85 -5.40
N ILE A 99 0.72 1.97 -4.51
CA ILE A 99 0.87 2.23 -3.08
C ILE A 99 2.31 1.90 -2.69
N ARG A 100 2.99 2.77 -1.96
CA ARG A 100 4.44 2.65 -1.68
C ARG A 100 5.28 2.53 -2.97
N GLY A 101 4.85 3.15 -4.05
CA GLY A 101 5.45 3.00 -5.38
C GLY A 101 5.16 1.67 -6.08
N LEU A 102 4.55 0.68 -5.41
CA LEU A 102 4.31 -0.65 -5.97
C LEU A 102 2.96 -0.72 -6.67
N ALA A 103 2.96 -1.15 -7.92
CA ALA A 103 1.76 -1.25 -8.73
C ALA A 103 0.92 -2.48 -8.37
N THR A 104 -0.40 -2.28 -8.27
CA THR A 104 -1.41 -3.34 -8.31
C THR A 104 -2.12 -3.24 -9.66
N GLY A 105 -2.06 -4.29 -10.48
CA GLY A 105 -2.70 -4.34 -11.79
C GLY A 105 -4.22 -4.44 -11.67
N LEU A 106 -4.92 -3.54 -12.33
CA LEU A 106 -6.37 -3.36 -12.23
C LEU A 106 -7.05 -3.47 -13.60
N LEU A 107 -8.30 -3.89 -13.57
CA LEU A 107 -9.29 -3.66 -14.62
C LEU A 107 -10.35 -2.72 -14.07
N VAL A 108 -10.55 -1.59 -14.73
CA VAL A 108 -11.51 -0.59 -14.27
C VAL A 108 -12.70 -0.60 -15.20
N GLU A 109 -13.87 -0.79 -14.61
CA GLU A 109 -15.15 -0.78 -15.28
C GLU A 109 -15.58 0.65 -15.55
N SER A 110 -16.00 0.92 -16.79
CA SER A 110 -16.47 2.24 -17.25
C SER A 110 -17.86 2.11 -17.87
N HIS A 111 -18.82 2.84 -17.32
CA HIS A 111 -20.15 3.00 -17.87
C HIS A 111 -20.30 4.37 -18.52
N MET A 112 -20.63 4.42 -19.81
CA MET A 112 -20.83 5.67 -20.56
C MET A 112 -19.64 6.64 -20.44
N GLY A 113 -18.39 6.09 -20.46
CA GLY A 113 -17.18 6.87 -20.29
C GLY A 113 -16.87 7.30 -18.84
N ARG A 114 -17.62 6.79 -17.86
CA ARG A 114 -17.42 7.10 -16.44
C ARG A 114 -16.88 5.88 -15.69
N PRO A 115 -15.70 5.96 -15.06
CA PRO A 115 -15.19 4.89 -14.20
C PRO A 115 -16.14 4.66 -13.00
N THR A 116 -16.55 3.41 -12.78
CA THR A 116 -17.57 3.07 -11.77
C THR A 116 -17.13 1.98 -10.80
N LYS A 117 -16.22 1.09 -11.20
CA LYS A 117 -15.81 -0.05 -10.38
C LYS A 117 -14.36 -0.43 -10.65
N ILE A 118 -13.66 -0.83 -9.60
CA ILE A 118 -12.30 -1.35 -9.67
C ILE A 118 -12.34 -2.87 -9.51
N GLU A 119 -11.68 -3.59 -10.42
CA GLU A 119 -11.45 -5.03 -10.37
C GLU A 119 -9.96 -5.32 -10.53
N GLY A 120 -9.53 -6.53 -10.16
CA GLY A 120 -8.16 -6.97 -10.39
C GLY A 120 -7.95 -7.46 -11.81
N ASN A 121 -6.77 -7.24 -12.36
CA ASN A 121 -6.41 -7.76 -13.66
C ASN A 121 -5.96 -9.24 -13.56
N PRO A 122 -6.73 -10.21 -14.10
CA PRO A 122 -6.39 -11.63 -14.01
C PRO A 122 -5.12 -12.01 -14.76
N LEU A 123 -4.69 -11.20 -15.73
CA LEU A 123 -3.44 -11.41 -16.46
C LEU A 123 -2.21 -10.92 -15.67
N HIS A 124 -2.41 -10.14 -14.61
CA HIS A 124 -1.30 -9.57 -13.87
C HIS A 124 -0.70 -10.58 -12.88
N PRO A 125 0.58 -11.01 -13.04
CA PRO A 125 1.17 -12.11 -12.28
C PRO A 125 1.31 -11.82 -10.78
N ALA A 126 1.39 -10.54 -10.40
CA ALA A 126 1.52 -10.13 -8.99
C ALA A 126 0.21 -10.27 -8.18
N SER A 127 -0.96 -10.32 -8.82
CA SER A 127 -2.26 -10.36 -8.13
C SER A 127 -3.20 -11.44 -8.63
N LEU A 128 -3.05 -11.90 -9.90
CA LEU A 128 -3.88 -12.91 -10.56
C LEU A 128 -5.39 -12.59 -10.45
N GLY A 129 -5.77 -11.33 -10.62
CA GLY A 129 -7.14 -10.85 -10.57
C GLY A 129 -7.66 -10.47 -9.18
N ALA A 130 -6.83 -10.56 -8.13
CA ALA A 130 -7.21 -10.08 -6.80
C ALA A 130 -6.98 -8.57 -6.64
N THR A 131 -7.78 -7.94 -5.79
CA THR A 131 -7.60 -6.55 -5.31
C THR A 131 -7.80 -6.49 -3.81
N ASP A 132 -7.40 -5.37 -3.21
CA ASP A 132 -7.64 -5.06 -1.80
C ASP A 132 -8.70 -3.95 -1.62
N ALA A 133 -9.04 -3.68 -0.37
CA ALA A 133 -10.02 -2.66 -0.02
C ALA A 133 -9.58 -1.26 -0.46
N LEU A 134 -8.28 -0.95 -0.39
CA LEU A 134 -7.73 0.36 -0.78
C LEU A 134 -7.89 0.59 -2.29
N ALA A 135 -7.58 -0.42 -3.10
CA ALA A 135 -7.76 -0.35 -4.55
C ALA A 135 -9.25 -0.23 -4.90
N GLN A 136 -10.14 -1.04 -4.30
CA GLN A 136 -11.58 -0.97 -4.54
C GLN A 136 -12.16 0.41 -4.19
N ALA A 137 -11.78 0.95 -3.04
CA ALA A 137 -12.28 2.23 -2.56
C ALA A 137 -11.68 3.45 -3.31
N SER A 138 -10.59 3.27 -4.06
CA SER A 138 -9.92 4.36 -4.78
C SER A 138 -10.80 5.04 -5.84
N ILE A 139 -11.87 4.37 -6.29
CA ILE A 139 -12.86 4.99 -7.18
C ILE A 139 -13.51 6.21 -6.54
N LEU A 140 -13.70 6.23 -5.22
CA LEU A 140 -14.26 7.37 -4.51
C LEU A 140 -13.29 8.55 -4.46
N THR A 141 -11.98 8.29 -4.41
CA THR A 141 -10.98 9.37 -4.43
C THR A 141 -10.95 10.11 -5.76
N LEU A 142 -11.38 9.47 -6.87
CA LEU A 142 -11.54 10.14 -8.15
C LEU A 142 -12.61 11.24 -8.10
N TYR A 143 -13.72 10.95 -7.43
CA TYR A 143 -14.90 11.83 -7.36
C TYR A 143 -14.99 12.63 -6.06
N ASP A 144 -13.94 12.58 -5.23
CA ASP A 144 -13.92 13.29 -3.97
C ASP A 144 -14.05 14.82 -4.18
N PRO A 145 -15.05 15.47 -3.59
CA PRO A 145 -15.26 16.91 -3.73
C PRO A 145 -14.15 17.75 -3.11
N ASP A 146 -13.38 17.20 -2.17
CA ASP A 146 -12.29 17.90 -1.48
C ASP A 146 -10.98 17.89 -2.28
N ARG A 147 -10.95 17.23 -3.43
CA ARG A 147 -9.78 17.28 -4.32
C ARG A 147 -9.46 18.71 -4.74
N SER A 148 -8.17 19.01 -4.77
CA SER A 148 -7.66 20.27 -5.32
C SER A 148 -8.04 20.41 -6.78
N ARG A 149 -8.59 21.58 -7.15
CA ARG A 149 -9.14 21.81 -8.49
C ARG A 149 -8.27 22.71 -9.37
N THR A 150 -7.58 23.65 -8.76
CA THR A 150 -6.81 24.69 -9.45
C THR A 150 -5.48 24.90 -8.78
N SER A 151 -4.48 25.34 -9.56
CA SER A 151 -3.19 25.75 -9.00
C SER A 151 -3.34 27.01 -8.16
N THR A 152 -2.67 27.03 -7.01
CA THR A 152 -2.67 28.18 -6.10
C THR A 152 -1.26 28.67 -5.79
N TYR A 153 -1.13 29.97 -5.56
CA TYR A 153 0.06 30.62 -5.01
C TYR A 153 -0.32 31.34 -3.73
N LEU A 154 0.21 30.90 -2.60
CA LEU A 154 -0.13 31.41 -1.27
C LEU A 154 -1.66 31.43 -1.06
N GLY A 155 -2.34 30.33 -1.37
CA GLY A 155 -3.79 30.17 -1.25
C GLY A 155 -4.63 30.92 -2.31
N ARG A 156 -4.01 31.66 -3.25
CA ARG A 156 -4.72 32.40 -4.29
C ARG A 156 -4.62 31.67 -5.62
N ILE A 157 -5.73 31.52 -6.32
CA ILE A 157 -5.79 30.87 -7.63
C ILE A 157 -4.85 31.58 -8.61
N ARG A 158 -3.99 30.80 -9.27
CA ARG A 158 -3.06 31.24 -10.30
C ARG A 158 -3.04 30.21 -11.44
N PRO A 159 -3.03 30.65 -12.71
CA PRO A 159 -2.98 29.73 -13.84
C PRO A 159 -1.62 29.04 -13.94
N TRP A 160 -1.58 27.88 -14.59
CA TRP A 160 -0.37 27.10 -14.88
C TRP A 160 0.73 27.92 -15.56
N GLY A 161 0.36 28.87 -16.44
CA GLY A 161 1.33 29.77 -17.09
C GLY A 161 2.08 30.66 -16.10
N ALA A 162 1.40 31.15 -15.04
CA ALA A 162 2.06 31.93 -13.99
C ALA A 162 3.03 31.07 -13.19
N PHE A 163 2.63 29.83 -12.84
CA PHE A 163 3.55 28.86 -12.21
C PHE A 163 4.77 28.59 -13.09
N SER A 164 4.55 28.27 -14.38
CA SER A 164 5.64 27.95 -15.31
C SER A 164 6.63 29.10 -15.46
N SER A 165 6.16 30.36 -15.40
CA SER A 165 7.03 31.55 -15.45
C SER A 165 7.86 31.69 -14.17
N ALA A 166 7.21 31.55 -12.99
CA ALA A 166 7.92 31.60 -11.70
C ALA A 166 8.94 30.45 -11.56
N LEU A 167 8.59 29.25 -12.01
CA LEU A 167 9.48 28.11 -12.03
C LEU A 167 10.69 28.36 -12.94
N ARG A 168 10.49 28.93 -14.14
CA ARG A 168 11.57 29.27 -15.06
C ARG A 168 12.57 30.22 -14.42
N GLU A 169 12.12 31.27 -13.76
CA GLU A 169 12.97 32.21 -13.06
C GLU A 169 13.78 31.55 -11.93
N ALA A 170 13.17 30.64 -11.19
CA ALA A 170 13.87 29.85 -10.17
C ALA A 170 14.95 28.96 -10.80
N LEU A 171 14.61 28.25 -11.87
CA LEU A 171 15.55 27.36 -12.57
C LEU A 171 16.70 28.11 -13.25
N GLU A 172 16.50 29.36 -13.70
CA GLU A 172 17.61 30.20 -14.19
C GLU A 172 18.61 30.54 -13.08
N ARG A 173 18.14 30.75 -11.85
CA ARG A 173 19.01 30.89 -10.68
C ARG A 173 19.76 29.59 -10.37
N GLU A 174 19.05 28.48 -10.37
CA GLU A 174 19.64 27.15 -10.10
C GLU A 174 20.66 26.73 -11.14
N ARG A 175 20.50 27.10 -12.42
CA ARG A 175 21.50 26.83 -13.48
C ARG A 175 22.84 27.47 -13.17
N LYS A 176 22.86 28.66 -12.56
CA LYS A 176 24.13 29.37 -12.20
C LYS A 176 24.90 28.62 -11.13
N THR A 177 24.22 27.89 -10.25
CA THR A 177 24.79 27.10 -9.17
C THR A 177 24.76 25.60 -9.48
N ARG A 178 24.51 25.22 -10.74
CA ARG A 178 24.39 23.80 -11.17
C ARG A 178 23.35 23.01 -10.39
N GLY A 179 22.35 23.68 -9.79
CA GLY A 179 21.28 23.08 -9.00
C GLY A 179 21.61 22.87 -7.51
N ALA A 180 22.65 23.55 -6.98
CA ALA A 180 23.06 23.34 -5.59
C ALA A 180 21.93 23.61 -4.56
N GLY A 181 20.98 24.51 -4.89
CA GLY A 181 19.82 24.81 -4.05
C GLY A 181 18.57 23.98 -4.38
N LEU A 182 18.59 23.17 -5.43
CA LEU A 182 17.41 22.42 -5.89
C LEU A 182 17.31 21.08 -5.18
N ARG A 183 16.15 20.82 -4.57
CA ARG A 183 15.79 19.54 -3.95
C ARG A 183 14.47 19.05 -4.51
N ILE A 184 14.37 17.74 -4.71
CA ILE A 184 13.15 17.04 -5.11
C ILE A 184 12.88 15.97 -4.07
N LEU A 185 11.69 15.96 -3.49
CA LEU A 185 11.23 14.94 -2.56
C LEU A 185 10.10 14.12 -3.21
N THR A 186 10.29 12.82 -3.25
CA THR A 186 9.28 11.86 -3.74
C THR A 186 9.03 10.77 -2.70
N GLY A 187 7.94 10.02 -2.83
CA GLY A 187 7.86 8.68 -2.27
C GLY A 187 8.80 7.70 -2.98
N THR A 188 8.64 6.41 -2.73
CA THR A 188 9.36 5.35 -3.45
C THR A 188 8.99 5.37 -4.94
N VAL A 189 9.99 5.46 -5.82
CA VAL A 189 9.81 5.49 -7.27
C VAL A 189 10.13 4.12 -7.86
N THR A 190 9.13 3.48 -8.47
CA THR A 190 9.28 2.24 -9.24
C THR A 190 8.98 2.44 -10.73
N SER A 191 8.46 3.61 -11.10
CA SER A 191 8.21 4.00 -12.49
C SER A 191 9.52 4.08 -13.27
N PRO A 192 9.72 3.25 -14.31
CA PRO A 192 10.91 3.35 -15.16
C PRO A 192 11.01 4.71 -15.87
N THR A 193 9.86 5.24 -16.32
CA THR A 193 9.82 6.54 -17.02
C THR A 193 10.15 7.70 -16.08
N MET A 194 9.57 7.71 -14.87
CA MET A 194 9.85 8.76 -13.89
C MET A 194 11.31 8.72 -13.42
N ALA A 195 11.86 7.53 -13.23
CA ALA A 195 13.27 7.35 -12.91
C ALA A 195 14.21 7.91 -13.98
N ASP A 196 13.88 7.71 -15.26
CA ASP A 196 14.65 8.26 -16.38
C ASP A 196 14.59 9.80 -16.39
N GLN A 197 13.42 10.39 -16.11
CA GLN A 197 13.28 11.84 -15.99
C GLN A 197 14.10 12.41 -14.81
N LEU A 198 14.02 11.78 -13.63
CA LEU A 198 14.76 12.21 -12.44
C LEU A 198 16.27 12.13 -12.66
N ARG A 199 16.76 11.01 -13.23
CA ARG A 199 18.19 10.88 -13.59
C ARG A 199 18.62 11.90 -14.64
N SER A 200 17.78 12.20 -15.61
CA SER A 200 18.05 13.23 -16.62
C SER A 200 18.10 14.62 -16.00
N LEU A 201 17.22 14.90 -15.03
CA LEU A 201 17.20 16.16 -14.30
C LEU A 201 18.47 16.35 -13.44
N VAL A 202 18.90 15.30 -12.71
CA VAL A 202 20.16 15.34 -11.94
C VAL A 202 21.38 15.50 -12.86
N LYS A 203 21.36 14.95 -14.08
CA LYS A 203 22.41 15.24 -15.08
C LYS A 203 22.39 16.68 -15.55
N GLN A 204 21.21 17.29 -15.70
CA GLN A 204 21.06 18.70 -16.07
C GLN A 204 21.48 19.64 -14.94
N PHE A 205 21.24 19.22 -13.68
CA PHE A 205 21.60 19.97 -12.46
C PHE A 205 22.43 19.08 -11.54
N PRO A 206 23.76 18.96 -11.79
CA PRO A 206 24.59 17.95 -11.11
C PRO A 206 24.74 18.10 -9.59
N GLU A 207 24.45 19.27 -9.04
CA GLU A 207 24.48 19.55 -7.59
C GLU A 207 23.08 19.45 -6.95
N ALA A 208 22.03 19.19 -7.76
CA ALA A 208 20.70 18.95 -7.24
C ALA A 208 20.62 17.57 -6.57
N LYS A 209 19.76 17.44 -5.54
CA LYS A 209 19.56 16.17 -4.86
C LYS A 209 18.13 15.71 -5.02
N TRP A 210 17.97 14.41 -5.25
CA TRP A 210 16.71 13.70 -5.22
C TRP A 210 16.62 12.91 -3.94
N HIS A 211 15.66 13.26 -3.08
CA HIS A 211 15.35 12.60 -1.82
C HIS A 211 14.10 11.75 -1.95
N GLN A 212 14.06 10.63 -1.23
CA GLN A 212 12.94 9.73 -1.18
C GLN A 212 12.52 9.51 0.27
N PHE A 213 11.21 9.49 0.52
CA PHE A 213 10.63 9.16 1.81
C PHE A 213 9.23 8.59 1.66
N GLU A 214 9.02 7.36 2.13
CA GLU A 214 7.73 6.69 2.22
C GLU A 214 7.42 6.43 3.69
N PRO A 215 6.36 7.03 4.29
CA PRO A 215 6.08 6.94 5.72
C PRO A 215 5.87 5.51 6.22
N ALA A 216 5.15 4.71 5.44
CA ALA A 216 4.94 3.30 5.70
C ALA A 216 5.84 2.43 4.80
N GLY A 217 7.11 2.80 4.68
CA GLY A 217 8.10 2.17 3.82
C GLY A 217 8.54 0.78 4.28
N LEU A 218 9.53 0.24 3.58
CA LEU A 218 10.16 -1.05 3.87
C LEU A 218 11.61 -0.87 4.33
N HIS A 219 11.81 0.06 5.28
CA HIS A 219 13.14 0.51 5.68
C HIS A 219 13.97 -0.61 6.31
N HIS A 220 13.40 -1.33 7.29
CA HIS A 220 14.09 -2.42 7.98
C HIS A 220 14.25 -3.65 7.09
N THR A 221 13.24 -3.98 6.28
CA THR A 221 13.32 -5.07 5.31
C THR A 221 14.46 -4.83 4.31
N ARG A 222 14.59 -3.63 3.75
CA ARG A 222 15.68 -3.26 2.82
C ARG A 222 17.05 -3.25 3.50
N ALA A 223 17.14 -2.64 4.68
CA ALA A 223 18.37 -2.63 5.47
C ALA A 223 18.82 -4.06 5.84
N GLY A 224 17.86 -4.96 6.13
CA GLY A 224 18.11 -6.37 6.39
C GLY A 224 18.73 -7.11 5.20
N THR A 225 18.25 -6.87 3.97
CA THR A 225 18.86 -7.45 2.76
C THR A 225 20.29 -6.93 2.54
N ARG A 226 20.49 -5.62 2.72
CA ARG A 226 21.82 -5.01 2.64
C ARG A 226 22.78 -5.57 3.68
N LEU A 227 22.31 -5.82 4.90
CA LEU A 227 23.09 -6.44 5.96
C LEU A 227 23.45 -7.88 5.61
N ALA A 228 22.48 -8.67 5.11
CA ALA A 228 22.68 -10.08 4.78
C ALA A 228 23.56 -10.29 3.54
N PHE A 229 23.36 -9.51 2.49
CA PHE A 229 23.96 -9.74 1.17
C PHE A 229 25.04 -8.71 0.78
N GLY A 230 25.14 -7.60 1.51
CA GLY A 230 26.04 -6.48 1.17
C GLY A 230 25.45 -5.51 0.14
N ASP A 231 24.29 -5.81 -0.41
CA ASP A 231 23.56 -5.03 -1.41
C ASP A 231 22.06 -5.12 -1.20
N TYR A 232 21.30 -4.19 -1.76
CA TYR A 232 19.84 -4.26 -1.75
C TYR A 232 19.35 -5.39 -2.67
N ALA A 233 18.34 -6.11 -2.19
CA ALA A 233 17.66 -7.15 -2.96
C ALA A 233 16.16 -7.14 -2.65
N GLN A 234 15.35 -7.38 -3.67
CA GLN A 234 13.92 -7.61 -3.48
C GLN A 234 13.69 -9.06 -3.06
N THR A 235 13.08 -9.27 -1.91
CA THR A 235 12.68 -10.58 -1.43
C THR A 235 11.29 -10.93 -1.95
N ARG A 236 11.15 -12.12 -2.51
CA ARG A 236 9.86 -12.65 -2.97
C ARG A 236 9.64 -14.04 -2.36
N TYR A 237 8.46 -14.27 -1.83
CA TYR A 237 8.07 -15.54 -1.26
C TYR A 237 7.27 -16.38 -2.25
N ARG A 238 7.44 -17.70 -2.19
CA ARG A 238 6.67 -18.69 -2.93
C ARG A 238 5.90 -19.53 -1.93
N LEU A 239 4.78 -18.99 -1.46
CA LEU A 239 3.95 -19.64 -0.43
C LEU A 239 3.29 -20.91 -0.95
N GLU A 240 3.14 -21.02 -2.25
CA GLU A 240 2.69 -22.26 -2.92
C GLU A 240 3.63 -23.46 -2.69
N ASN A 241 4.88 -23.21 -2.34
CA ASN A 241 5.89 -24.23 -2.07
C ASN A 241 6.19 -24.41 -0.56
N ALA A 242 5.57 -23.59 0.31
CA ALA A 242 5.89 -23.60 1.73
C ALA A 242 4.98 -24.55 2.51
N ASP A 243 5.56 -25.59 3.12
CA ASP A 243 4.87 -26.52 4.02
C ASP A 243 4.81 -25.98 5.44
N VAL A 244 5.87 -25.30 5.88
CA VAL A 244 6.00 -24.69 7.21
C VAL A 244 6.44 -23.23 7.07
N ILE A 245 5.68 -22.33 7.66
CA ILE A 245 5.92 -20.89 7.63
C ILE A 245 6.08 -20.39 9.06
N VAL A 246 7.14 -19.61 9.32
CA VAL A 246 7.33 -18.87 10.58
C VAL A 246 7.32 -17.38 10.28
N ALA A 247 6.39 -16.66 10.88
CA ALA A 247 6.22 -15.22 10.73
C ALA A 247 6.61 -14.50 12.02
N PHE A 248 7.61 -13.62 12.00
CA PHE A 248 8.03 -12.76 13.10
C PHE A 248 7.46 -11.35 12.88
N ASP A 249 6.44 -10.96 13.63
CA ASP A 249 5.72 -9.69 13.49
C ASP A 249 5.37 -9.35 12.03
N ALA A 250 5.16 -10.38 11.19
CA ALA A 250 4.96 -10.24 9.76
C ALA A 250 3.49 -10.46 9.38
N GLU A 251 3.01 -9.64 8.46
CA GLU A 251 1.69 -9.78 7.87
C GLU A 251 1.74 -10.02 6.34
N PRO A 252 2.34 -11.13 5.89
CA PRO A 252 2.42 -11.42 4.46
C PRO A 252 1.05 -11.63 3.81
N LEU A 253 0.02 -11.92 4.60
CA LEU A 253 -1.33 -12.24 4.11
C LEU A 253 -2.29 -11.05 4.14
N ALA A 254 -1.88 -9.88 4.69
CA ALA A 254 -2.76 -8.71 4.82
C ALA A 254 -2.14 -7.36 4.41
N CYS A 255 -0.94 -7.03 4.85
CA CYS A 255 -0.42 -5.66 4.77
C CYS A 255 0.98 -5.52 4.15
N SER A 256 1.51 -6.57 3.53
CA SER A 256 2.86 -6.57 2.93
C SER A 256 2.80 -6.45 1.41
N PRO A 257 3.87 -6.00 0.75
CA PRO A 257 3.98 -6.13 -0.70
C PRO A 257 3.79 -7.58 -1.14
N GLY A 258 2.96 -7.77 -2.17
CA GLY A 258 2.64 -9.11 -2.67
C GLY A 258 1.53 -9.83 -1.91
N THR A 259 0.91 -9.21 -0.90
CA THR A 259 -0.16 -9.79 -0.07
C THR A 259 -1.24 -10.50 -0.89
N LEU A 260 -1.71 -9.89 -1.98
CA LEU A 260 -2.76 -10.47 -2.82
C LEU A 260 -2.34 -11.83 -3.39
N ARG A 261 -1.10 -11.91 -3.87
CA ARG A 261 -0.54 -13.15 -4.38
C ARG A 261 -0.26 -14.15 -3.25
N TYR A 262 0.35 -13.68 -2.16
CA TYR A 262 0.70 -14.54 -1.02
C TYR A 262 -0.52 -15.12 -0.32
N ALA A 263 -1.58 -14.34 -0.12
CA ALA A 263 -2.82 -14.83 0.46
C ALA A 263 -3.46 -15.92 -0.40
N ARG A 264 -3.47 -15.76 -1.73
CA ARG A 264 -3.94 -16.77 -2.67
C ARG A 264 -3.10 -18.05 -2.57
N ASP A 265 -1.78 -17.93 -2.70
CA ASP A 265 -0.86 -19.08 -2.70
C ASP A 265 -0.92 -19.84 -1.37
N PHE A 266 -1.06 -19.12 -0.25
CA PHE A 266 -1.26 -19.70 1.08
C PHE A 266 -2.56 -20.47 1.21
N THR A 267 -3.68 -19.86 0.78
CA THR A 267 -5.01 -20.47 0.91
C THR A 267 -5.19 -21.64 -0.05
N GLU A 268 -4.56 -21.62 -1.24
CA GLU A 268 -4.56 -22.74 -2.18
C GLU A 268 -3.93 -24.00 -1.56
N ARG A 269 -2.92 -23.82 -0.70
CA ARG A 269 -2.29 -24.93 0.08
C ARG A 269 -3.21 -25.47 1.20
N ARG A 270 -4.29 -24.77 1.54
CA ARG A 270 -5.27 -25.17 2.57
C ARG A 270 -6.56 -25.76 1.98
N ARG A 271 -6.62 -25.92 0.67
CA ARG A 271 -7.75 -26.61 -0.01
C ARG A 271 -7.60 -28.12 0.10
N MET A 272 -8.13 -28.68 1.19
CA MET A 272 -8.03 -30.11 1.52
C MET A 272 -8.66 -31.05 0.47
N VAL A 273 -9.51 -30.53 -0.43
CA VAL A 273 -10.12 -31.32 -1.50
C VAL A 273 -9.09 -31.85 -2.49
N ASP A 274 -8.04 -31.05 -2.75
CA ASP A 274 -7.06 -31.33 -3.79
C ASP A 274 -5.74 -31.90 -3.24
N ARG A 275 -5.51 -31.78 -1.93
CA ARG A 275 -4.25 -32.17 -1.28
C ARG A 275 -4.50 -32.76 0.11
N PRO A 276 -3.84 -33.85 0.50
CA PRO A 276 -3.99 -34.48 1.82
C PRO A 276 -3.32 -33.69 2.96
N GLU A 277 -2.38 -32.79 2.63
CA GLU A 277 -1.57 -32.04 3.61
C GLU A 277 -1.71 -30.54 3.37
N MET A 278 -2.01 -29.81 4.42
CA MET A 278 -2.02 -28.34 4.40
C MET A 278 -0.72 -27.77 4.98
N ASN A 279 -0.37 -26.55 4.60
CA ASN A 279 0.73 -25.83 5.20
C ASN A 279 0.47 -25.50 6.67
N ARG A 280 1.53 -25.28 7.44
CA ARG A 280 1.48 -24.92 8.86
C ARG A 280 2.09 -23.55 9.08
N LEU A 281 1.35 -22.67 9.76
CA LEU A 281 1.76 -21.29 10.04
C LEU A 281 2.01 -21.10 11.53
N TYR A 282 3.21 -20.71 11.87
CA TYR A 282 3.64 -20.24 13.19
C TYR A 282 3.73 -18.71 13.15
N ALA A 283 3.03 -18.02 14.06
CA ALA A 283 3.12 -16.57 14.22
C ALA A 283 3.72 -16.21 15.58
N VAL A 284 4.82 -15.47 15.56
CA VAL A 284 5.42 -14.83 16.73
C VAL A 284 5.17 -13.34 16.57
N GLU A 285 4.34 -12.76 17.43
CA GLU A 285 3.89 -11.40 17.24
C GLU A 285 3.69 -10.61 18.52
N SER A 286 3.98 -9.32 18.44
CA SER A 286 3.85 -8.39 19.57
C SER A 286 2.43 -7.81 19.69
N THR A 287 1.69 -7.80 18.59
CA THR A 287 0.31 -7.30 18.52
C THR A 287 -0.51 -8.28 17.69
N PRO A 288 -1.77 -8.57 18.05
CA PRO A 288 -2.64 -9.39 17.21
C PRO A 288 -2.69 -8.88 15.77
N SER A 289 -2.51 -9.78 14.81
CA SER A 289 -2.50 -9.49 13.38
C SER A 289 -3.45 -10.42 12.62
N SER A 290 -3.82 -10.06 11.39
CA SER A 290 -4.63 -10.93 10.53
C SER A 290 -3.92 -12.26 10.25
N THR A 291 -2.60 -12.23 10.09
CA THR A 291 -1.76 -13.43 9.94
C THR A 291 -1.77 -14.27 11.22
N GLY A 292 -1.63 -13.65 12.40
CA GLY A 292 -1.68 -14.35 13.68
C GLY A 292 -3.05 -14.94 14.00
N ALA A 293 -4.14 -14.29 13.53
CA ALA A 293 -5.51 -14.78 13.75
C ALA A 293 -5.81 -16.10 13.01
N ILE A 294 -5.13 -16.37 11.89
CA ILE A 294 -5.29 -17.60 11.11
C ILE A 294 -4.13 -18.58 11.29
N ALA A 295 -3.15 -18.25 12.15
CA ALA A 295 -2.01 -19.09 12.41
C ALA A 295 -2.43 -20.36 13.18
N ASP A 296 -1.80 -21.51 12.83
CA ASP A 296 -2.03 -22.77 13.53
C ASP A 296 -1.37 -22.74 14.91
N HIS A 297 -0.29 -22.00 15.05
CA HIS A 297 0.41 -21.80 16.32
C HIS A 297 0.79 -20.33 16.48
N ARG A 298 0.36 -19.71 17.55
CA ARG A 298 0.64 -18.30 17.87
C ARG A 298 1.39 -18.17 19.19
N LEU A 299 2.46 -17.37 19.18
CA LEU A 299 3.21 -16.98 20.37
C LEU A 299 3.19 -15.45 20.49
N ALA A 300 2.58 -14.94 21.56
CA ALA A 300 2.60 -13.51 21.86
C ALA A 300 3.87 -13.16 22.64
N LEU A 301 4.64 -12.20 22.16
CA LEU A 301 5.86 -11.70 22.80
C LEU A 301 5.82 -10.17 22.86
N ALA A 302 6.52 -9.58 23.83
CA ALA A 302 6.82 -8.16 23.79
C ALA A 302 7.68 -7.82 22.55
N PRO A 303 7.56 -6.62 21.96
CA PRO A 303 8.35 -6.25 20.78
C PRO A 303 9.85 -6.49 20.95
N SER A 304 10.41 -6.10 22.08
CA SER A 304 11.82 -6.30 22.43
C SER A 304 12.24 -7.77 22.64
N ALA A 305 11.28 -8.68 22.85
CA ALA A 305 11.55 -10.11 23.06
C ALA A 305 11.58 -10.90 21.74
N VAL A 306 11.09 -10.35 20.62
CA VAL A 306 11.04 -11.03 19.32
C VAL A 306 12.44 -11.26 18.76
N GLU A 307 13.33 -10.27 18.81
CA GLU A 307 14.71 -10.40 18.34
C GLU A 307 15.51 -11.46 19.13
N PRO A 308 15.56 -11.46 20.48
CA PRO A 308 16.21 -12.52 21.25
C PRO A 308 15.67 -13.90 20.94
N PHE A 309 14.37 -14.04 20.76
CA PHE A 309 13.74 -15.30 20.39
C PHE A 309 14.18 -15.76 18.98
N ALA A 310 14.20 -14.85 17.99
CA ALA A 310 14.67 -15.15 16.64
C ALA A 310 16.15 -15.55 16.62
N ARG A 311 16.99 -14.92 17.43
CA ARG A 311 18.42 -15.28 17.59
C ARG A 311 18.60 -16.67 18.21
N ALA A 312 17.79 -17.00 19.23
CA ALA A 312 17.81 -18.31 19.84
C ALA A 312 17.38 -19.41 18.85
N LEU A 313 16.34 -19.18 18.07
CA LEU A 313 15.92 -20.10 17.01
C LEU A 313 17.00 -20.26 15.94
N ALA A 314 17.63 -19.18 15.51
CA ALA A 314 18.71 -19.21 14.53
C ALA A 314 19.91 -20.07 15.02
N ALA A 315 20.31 -19.86 16.26
CA ALA A 315 21.39 -20.65 16.87
C ALA A 315 21.06 -22.15 16.94
N GLN A 316 19.80 -22.50 17.26
CA GLN A 316 19.34 -23.89 17.27
C GLN A 316 19.33 -24.51 15.87
N LEU A 317 19.14 -23.70 14.83
CA LEU A 317 19.21 -24.12 13.42
C LEU A 317 20.64 -24.07 12.85
N GLY A 318 21.63 -23.76 13.67
CA GLY A 318 23.05 -23.70 13.28
C GLY A 318 23.44 -22.41 12.55
N VAL A 319 22.75 -21.31 12.83
CA VAL A 319 23.07 -19.96 12.37
C VAL A 319 23.48 -19.10 13.55
N GLY A 320 24.80 -18.87 13.72
CA GLY A 320 25.36 -18.07 14.81
C GLY A 320 25.43 -18.77 16.15
N ALA A 321 25.79 -18.00 17.17
CA ALA A 321 25.87 -18.46 18.57
C ALA A 321 24.66 -17.94 19.37
N VAL A 322 24.29 -18.63 20.43
CA VAL A 322 23.28 -18.17 21.38
C VAL A 322 23.82 -16.93 22.10
N SER A 323 23.23 -15.78 21.84
CA SER A 323 23.45 -14.58 22.63
C SER A 323 22.11 -13.91 22.87
N GLY A 324 21.77 -13.59 24.10
CA GLY A 324 20.54 -12.90 24.44
C GLY A 324 19.93 -13.32 25.78
N THR A 325 18.79 -12.73 26.11
CA THR A 325 18.02 -13.02 27.31
C THR A 325 17.57 -14.48 27.33
N PRO A 326 17.71 -15.20 28.43
CA PRO A 326 17.26 -16.58 28.56
C PRO A 326 15.75 -16.67 28.30
N LEU A 327 15.35 -17.58 27.42
CA LEU A 327 13.93 -17.90 27.19
C LEU A 327 13.34 -18.61 28.41
N ASP A 328 12.11 -18.38 28.74
CA ASP A 328 11.38 -19.17 29.71
C ASP A 328 11.11 -20.61 29.19
N GLU A 329 10.57 -21.46 30.03
CA GLU A 329 10.36 -22.87 29.69
C GLU A 329 9.32 -23.04 28.58
N ALA A 330 8.24 -22.25 28.59
CA ALA A 330 7.18 -22.31 27.59
C ALA A 330 7.70 -21.84 26.22
N GLN A 331 8.45 -20.74 26.19
CA GLN A 331 9.10 -20.22 24.99
C GLN A 331 10.12 -21.23 24.42
N ARG A 332 10.92 -21.86 25.26
CA ARG A 332 11.88 -22.92 24.84
C ARG A 332 11.17 -24.13 24.25
N LYS A 333 10.11 -24.61 24.89
CA LYS A 333 9.29 -25.73 24.38
C LYS A 333 8.71 -25.41 23.02
N TRP A 334 8.15 -24.21 22.86
CA TRP A 334 7.58 -23.74 21.61
C TRP A 334 8.65 -23.63 20.51
N MET A 335 9.79 -22.99 20.82
CA MET A 335 10.92 -22.86 19.91
C MET A 335 11.46 -24.22 19.45
N ASN A 336 11.59 -25.18 20.36
CA ASN A 336 12.04 -26.54 20.02
C ASN A 336 11.10 -27.25 19.05
N GLY A 337 9.78 -27.01 19.20
CA GLY A 337 8.76 -27.49 18.25
C GLY A 337 8.95 -26.91 16.85
N VAL A 338 9.06 -25.60 16.76
CA VAL A 338 9.29 -24.87 15.50
C VAL A 338 10.61 -25.28 14.84
N ALA A 339 11.71 -25.33 15.62
CA ALA A 339 13.01 -25.71 15.08
C ALA A 339 13.02 -27.11 14.48
N ARG A 340 12.35 -28.07 15.14
CA ARG A 340 12.19 -29.44 14.64
C ARG A 340 11.39 -29.47 13.35
N ASP A 341 10.28 -28.74 13.30
CA ASP A 341 9.38 -28.68 12.14
C ASP A 341 10.09 -28.05 10.92
N LEU A 342 10.80 -26.95 11.12
CA LEU A 342 11.63 -26.32 10.09
C LEU A 342 12.72 -27.24 9.56
N GLN A 343 13.37 -28.03 10.45
CA GLN A 343 14.41 -28.98 10.07
C GLN A 343 13.86 -30.18 9.29
N GLN A 344 12.66 -30.63 9.60
CA GLN A 344 11.98 -31.72 8.89
C GLN A 344 11.53 -31.28 7.48
N HIS A 345 11.24 -30.00 7.29
CA HIS A 345 10.76 -29.42 6.03
C HIS A 345 11.82 -28.55 5.34
N ARG A 346 13.08 -29.02 5.30
CA ARG A 346 14.16 -28.31 4.59
C ARG A 346 13.82 -28.14 3.11
N GLY A 347 14.02 -26.92 2.58
CA GLY A 347 13.63 -26.56 1.21
C GLY A 347 12.14 -26.29 1.04
N GLY A 348 11.27 -26.81 1.92
CA GLY A 348 9.82 -26.57 1.96
C GLY A 348 9.39 -25.67 3.13
N SER A 349 10.32 -25.12 3.91
CA SER A 349 10.01 -24.18 4.98
C SER A 349 10.25 -22.72 4.56
N LEU A 350 9.76 -21.77 5.36
CA LEU A 350 9.93 -20.35 5.11
C LEU A 350 9.93 -19.56 6.41
N VAL A 351 10.91 -18.65 6.57
CA VAL A 351 10.94 -17.67 7.66
C VAL A 351 10.73 -16.27 7.08
N VAL A 352 9.73 -15.56 7.59
CA VAL A 352 9.33 -14.21 7.18
C VAL A 352 9.40 -13.26 8.35
N VAL A 353 9.89 -12.04 8.13
CA VAL A 353 9.97 -10.98 9.15
C VAL A 353 9.21 -9.76 8.67
N GLY A 354 8.46 -9.15 9.58
CA GLY A 354 7.71 -7.92 9.31
C GLY A 354 8.51 -6.66 9.59
N GLU A 355 8.10 -5.57 8.97
CA GLU A 355 8.75 -4.26 9.06
C GLU A 355 8.91 -3.73 10.51
N PRO A 356 8.06 -4.05 11.52
CA PRO A 356 8.31 -3.63 12.89
C PRO A 356 9.60 -4.17 13.52
N GLN A 357 10.16 -5.24 12.97
CA GLN A 357 11.39 -5.84 13.49
C GLN A 357 12.64 -5.16 12.89
N PRO A 358 13.73 -5.04 13.68
CA PRO A 358 14.94 -4.36 13.22
C PRO A 358 15.65 -5.12 12.09
N PRO A 359 16.54 -4.45 11.32
CA PRO A 359 17.24 -5.02 10.17
C PRO A 359 17.99 -6.33 10.47
N GLU A 360 18.48 -6.47 11.68
CA GLU A 360 19.21 -7.66 12.14
C GLU A 360 18.33 -8.91 12.12
N VAL A 361 17.05 -8.79 12.50
CA VAL A 361 16.10 -9.93 12.48
C VAL A 361 15.78 -10.32 11.03
N HIS A 362 15.64 -9.34 10.14
CA HIS A 362 15.48 -9.62 8.71
C HIS A 362 16.71 -10.34 8.13
N ALA A 363 17.90 -9.84 8.43
CA ALA A 363 19.14 -10.48 7.98
C ALA A 363 19.28 -11.92 8.53
N LEU A 364 18.87 -12.13 9.78
CA LEU A 364 18.87 -13.43 10.41
C LEU A 364 17.89 -14.39 9.72
N ALA A 365 16.70 -13.94 9.35
CA ALA A 365 15.75 -14.75 8.58
C ALA A 365 16.31 -15.16 7.21
N HIS A 366 17.03 -14.27 6.52
CA HIS A 366 17.73 -14.63 5.28
C HIS A 366 18.78 -15.72 5.52
N ALA A 367 19.53 -15.64 6.61
CA ALA A 367 20.52 -16.65 6.98
C ALA A 367 19.86 -17.99 7.34
N ILE A 368 18.77 -17.99 8.09
CA ILE A 368 17.98 -19.19 8.39
C ILE A 368 17.44 -19.83 7.11
N ASN A 369 16.82 -19.04 6.22
CA ASN A 369 16.30 -19.55 4.95
C ASN A 369 17.41 -20.16 4.07
N ALA A 370 18.60 -19.54 4.04
CA ALA A 370 19.75 -20.11 3.34
C ALA A 370 20.22 -21.43 3.98
N ARG A 371 20.32 -21.47 5.31
CA ARG A 371 20.73 -22.65 6.07
C ARG A 371 19.80 -23.85 5.91
N LEU A 372 18.49 -23.57 5.78
CA LEU A 372 17.44 -24.58 5.57
C LEU A 372 17.31 -25.02 4.10
N GLY A 373 18.00 -24.37 3.16
CA GLY A 373 17.90 -24.70 1.74
C GLY A 373 16.63 -24.14 1.07
N ASN A 374 16.02 -23.12 1.67
CA ASN A 374 14.77 -22.51 1.21
C ASN A 374 14.98 -21.56 0.01
N VAL A 375 16.23 -21.07 -0.17
CA VAL A 375 16.57 -20.15 -1.27
C VAL A 375 16.42 -20.86 -2.62
N GLY A 376 15.66 -20.22 -3.53
CA GLY A 376 15.31 -20.81 -4.83
C GLY A 376 14.04 -21.68 -4.80
N GLN A 377 13.59 -22.10 -3.62
CA GLN A 377 12.39 -22.93 -3.40
C GLN A 377 11.22 -22.09 -2.89
N THR A 378 11.23 -21.70 -1.62
CA THR A 378 10.17 -20.92 -0.96
C THR A 378 10.48 -19.42 -0.90
N VAL A 379 11.75 -19.03 -1.06
CA VAL A 379 12.19 -17.65 -1.15
C VAL A 379 13.13 -17.45 -2.33
N VAL A 380 12.89 -16.39 -3.10
CA VAL A 380 13.75 -15.98 -4.22
C VAL A 380 14.08 -14.51 -4.10
N TYR A 381 15.20 -14.12 -4.69
CA TYR A 381 15.67 -12.75 -4.69
C TYR A 381 15.78 -12.22 -6.10
N THR A 382 15.47 -10.94 -6.29
CA THR A 382 15.64 -10.24 -7.57
C THR A 382 16.38 -8.92 -7.35
N GLN A 383 16.59 -8.18 -8.41
CA GLN A 383 16.96 -6.78 -8.29
C GLN A 383 15.85 -6.01 -7.56
N PRO A 384 16.18 -4.93 -6.83
CA PRO A 384 15.20 -4.02 -6.26
C PRO A 384 14.24 -3.50 -7.33
N VAL A 385 12.97 -3.38 -6.97
CA VAL A 385 11.95 -2.79 -7.87
C VAL A 385 12.00 -1.27 -7.88
N GLU A 386 12.57 -0.70 -6.85
CA GLU A 386 12.86 0.71 -6.72
C GLU A 386 13.92 1.14 -7.76
N ALA A 387 13.67 2.28 -8.39
CA ALA A 387 14.57 2.82 -9.40
C ALA A 387 15.95 3.23 -8.83
N GLU A 388 15.95 3.68 -7.58
CA GLU A 388 17.12 4.09 -6.80
C GLU A 388 16.89 3.65 -5.34
N PRO A 389 17.34 2.46 -4.94
CA PRO A 389 17.19 2.00 -3.56
C PRO A 389 18.06 2.84 -2.62
N VAL A 390 17.44 3.50 -1.66
CA VAL A 390 18.11 4.35 -0.67
C VAL A 390 17.64 4.02 0.75
N ASP A 391 18.39 4.43 1.74
CA ASP A 391 17.90 4.57 3.10
C ASP A 391 17.02 5.83 3.16
N GLU A 392 15.70 5.65 3.13
CA GLU A 392 14.75 6.75 3.00
C GLU A 392 14.72 7.65 4.25
N ILE A 393 15.01 7.10 5.43
CA ILE A 393 15.12 7.89 6.67
C ILE A 393 16.37 8.75 6.64
N ALA A 394 17.50 8.20 6.19
CA ALA A 394 18.73 8.96 6.01
C ALA A 394 18.57 10.02 4.91
N SER A 395 17.87 9.70 3.82
CA SER A 395 17.56 10.63 2.74
C SER A 395 16.72 11.81 3.20
N LEU A 396 15.66 11.55 3.99
CA LEU A 396 14.84 12.62 4.57
C LEU A 396 15.64 13.46 5.59
N ARG A 397 16.47 12.82 6.40
CA ARG A 397 17.34 13.50 7.37
C ARG A 397 18.28 14.48 6.66
N GLU A 398 18.93 14.05 5.58
CA GLU A 398 19.80 14.90 4.77
C GLU A 398 19.04 16.12 4.23
N LEU A 399 17.84 15.93 3.69
CA LEU A 399 16.99 17.02 3.22
C LEU A 399 16.71 18.03 4.35
N VAL A 400 16.31 17.52 5.51
CA VAL A 400 15.95 18.34 6.67
C VAL A 400 17.16 19.13 7.19
N GLU A 401 18.35 18.53 7.19
CA GLU A 401 19.60 19.21 7.53
C GLU A 401 19.99 20.27 6.50
N ASP A 402 19.83 19.98 5.21
CA ASP A 402 20.08 20.96 4.13
C ASP A 402 19.12 22.16 4.26
N MET A 403 17.84 21.92 4.61
CA MET A 403 16.88 23.00 4.88
C MET A 403 17.28 23.83 6.11
N GLU A 404 17.68 23.18 7.19
CA GLU A 404 18.11 23.86 8.43
C GLU A 404 19.32 24.78 8.18
N ARG A 405 20.28 24.34 7.36
CA ARG A 405 21.48 25.11 6.97
C ARG A 405 21.18 26.21 5.94
N GLY A 406 19.94 26.35 5.47
CA GLY A 406 19.57 27.33 4.43
C GLY A 406 20.15 27.01 3.04
N GLN A 407 20.50 25.74 2.79
CA GLN A 407 21.07 25.29 1.52
C GLN A 407 20.01 24.98 0.46
N VAL A 408 18.71 25.00 0.82
CA VAL A 408 17.61 24.69 -0.08
C VAL A 408 16.93 25.98 -0.52
N THR A 409 17.13 26.36 -1.77
CA THR A 409 16.48 27.54 -2.37
C THR A 409 15.17 27.18 -3.07
N THR A 410 15.08 25.96 -3.62
CA THR A 410 13.91 25.45 -4.33
C THR A 410 13.66 24.00 -3.92
N LEU A 411 12.48 23.71 -3.37
CA LEU A 411 12.02 22.37 -3.04
C LEU A 411 10.75 22.04 -3.81
N LEU A 412 10.77 20.90 -4.53
CA LEU A 412 9.58 20.28 -5.12
C LEU A 412 9.22 19.02 -4.34
N VAL A 413 8.01 18.96 -3.78
CA VAL A 413 7.42 17.78 -3.17
C VAL A 413 6.42 17.17 -4.14
N LEU A 414 6.70 15.95 -4.61
CA LEU A 414 5.85 15.19 -5.53
C LEU A 414 5.05 14.14 -4.76
N GLU A 415 3.75 14.37 -4.62
CA GLU A 415 2.79 13.42 -4.03
C GLU A 415 3.19 12.93 -2.63
N GLY A 416 3.13 13.75 -1.65
CA GLY A 416 3.43 13.37 -0.27
C GLY A 416 2.95 14.42 0.72
N ASN A 417 2.90 14.03 1.99
CA ASN A 417 2.53 14.93 3.07
C ASN A 417 3.56 14.87 4.22
N PRO A 418 4.84 15.21 3.95
CA PRO A 418 5.90 15.09 4.95
C PRO A 418 5.71 15.97 6.19
N VAL A 419 4.93 17.06 6.12
CA VAL A 419 4.57 17.86 7.29
C VAL A 419 3.77 17.03 8.30
N TYR A 420 2.90 16.15 7.83
CA TYR A 420 2.12 15.24 8.67
C TYR A 420 2.85 13.93 8.99
N THR A 421 3.58 13.37 8.02
CA THR A 421 4.06 11.99 8.09
C THR A 421 5.52 11.83 8.47
N ALA A 422 6.33 12.89 8.42
CA ALA A 422 7.73 12.81 8.84
C ALA A 422 7.84 12.57 10.36
N PRO A 423 8.89 11.87 10.83
CA PRO A 423 9.16 11.76 12.25
C PRO A 423 9.20 13.13 12.94
N ALA A 424 8.53 13.25 14.09
CA ALA A 424 8.41 14.51 14.81
C ALA A 424 9.77 15.15 15.16
N ASP A 425 10.78 14.32 15.44
CA ASP A 425 12.15 14.75 15.74
C ASP A 425 12.82 15.52 14.59
N PHE A 426 12.32 15.38 13.38
CA PHE A 426 12.84 16.11 12.22
C PHE A 426 12.33 17.55 12.16
N GLU A 427 11.26 17.88 12.88
CA GLU A 427 10.63 19.20 12.87
C GLU A 427 10.42 19.74 11.44
N PHE A 428 9.95 18.84 10.56
CA PHE A 428 9.92 19.08 9.11
C PHE A 428 9.21 20.41 8.75
N ALA A 429 8.06 20.69 9.38
CA ALA A 429 7.27 21.89 9.14
C ALA A 429 8.09 23.17 9.40
N ARG A 430 8.77 23.25 10.57
CA ARG A 430 9.59 24.42 10.97
C ARG A 430 10.75 24.64 10.00
N LYS A 431 11.39 23.55 9.57
CA LYS A 431 12.56 23.63 8.66
C LYS A 431 12.15 23.91 7.21
N LEU A 432 10.96 23.44 6.81
CA LEU A 432 10.39 23.75 5.50
C LEU A 432 10.21 25.27 5.30
N GLU A 433 9.86 26.03 6.34
CA GLU A 433 9.69 27.48 6.25
C GLU A 433 10.98 28.24 5.83
N LYS A 434 12.16 27.64 6.05
CA LYS A 434 13.45 28.22 5.64
C LYS A 434 13.72 28.12 4.13
N VAL A 435 12.93 27.31 3.41
CA VAL A 435 13.11 27.10 1.96
C VAL A 435 12.53 28.28 1.18
N GLY A 436 13.32 28.83 0.26
CA GLY A 436 12.97 30.03 -0.50
C GLY A 436 11.77 29.85 -1.43
N LEU A 437 11.69 28.76 -2.18
CA LEU A 437 10.55 28.40 -3.04
C LEU A 437 10.11 26.96 -2.74
N ARG A 438 8.90 26.82 -2.22
CA ARG A 438 8.29 25.54 -1.88
C ARG A 438 7.16 25.25 -2.85
N ILE A 439 7.21 24.09 -3.51
CA ILE A 439 6.24 23.66 -4.52
C ILE A 439 5.72 22.29 -4.11
N HIS A 440 4.40 22.12 -4.06
CA HIS A 440 3.74 20.86 -3.77
C HIS A 440 2.85 20.44 -4.93
N LEU A 441 2.94 19.18 -5.35
CA LEU A 441 1.99 18.49 -6.20
C LEU A 441 1.20 17.51 -5.35
N GLY A 442 -0.12 17.59 -5.32
CA GLY A 442 -0.93 16.67 -4.52
C GLY A 442 -2.41 16.68 -4.87
N LEU A 443 -3.12 15.59 -4.55
CA LEU A 443 -4.56 15.47 -4.76
C LEU A 443 -5.36 16.43 -3.89
N TYR A 444 -4.84 16.77 -2.71
CA TYR A 444 -5.50 17.58 -1.68
C TYR A 444 -4.61 18.73 -1.22
N GLU A 445 -5.22 19.81 -0.75
CA GLU A 445 -4.54 20.85 0.02
C GLU A 445 -4.33 20.36 1.45
N ASN A 446 -3.31 19.51 1.64
CA ASN A 446 -2.93 18.95 2.92
C ASN A 446 -1.97 19.88 3.69
N GLU A 447 -1.48 19.44 4.86
CA GLU A 447 -0.62 20.21 5.75
C GLU A 447 0.68 20.68 5.05
N THR A 448 1.23 19.87 4.14
CA THR A 448 2.40 20.26 3.34
C THR A 448 2.04 21.33 2.31
N ALA A 449 0.91 21.17 1.64
CA ALA A 449 0.40 22.14 0.69
C ALA A 449 0.20 23.52 1.34
N ALA A 450 -0.37 23.54 2.56
CA ALA A 450 -0.64 24.77 3.32
C ALA A 450 0.63 25.57 3.64
N LEU A 451 1.78 24.90 3.77
CA LEU A 451 3.08 25.53 4.01
C LEU A 451 3.87 25.83 2.73
N CYS A 452 3.36 25.44 1.56
CA CYS A 452 4.01 25.68 0.28
C CYS A 452 3.58 27.00 -0.37
N HIS A 453 4.47 27.61 -1.16
CA HIS A 453 4.13 28.79 -1.95
C HIS A 453 3.20 28.42 -3.11
N TRP A 454 3.52 27.33 -3.81
CA TRP A 454 2.71 26.79 -4.89
C TRP A 454 2.14 25.44 -4.49
N HIS A 455 0.82 25.31 -4.65
CA HIS A 455 0.16 24.02 -4.68
C HIS A 455 -0.41 23.78 -6.08
N ILE A 456 -0.04 22.67 -6.67
CA ILE A 456 -0.48 22.22 -7.99
C ILE A 456 -1.36 20.99 -7.78
N PRO A 457 -2.62 20.97 -8.28
CA PRO A 457 -3.46 19.77 -8.18
C PRO A 457 -2.80 18.59 -8.89
N ALA A 458 -2.73 17.44 -8.24
CA ALA A 458 -2.34 16.21 -8.92
C ALA A 458 -3.53 15.63 -9.71
N ALA A 459 -3.25 15.07 -10.88
CA ALA A 459 -4.18 14.23 -11.59
C ALA A 459 -4.30 12.88 -10.89
N HIS A 460 -5.51 12.36 -10.72
CA HIS A 460 -5.74 11.03 -10.20
C HIS A 460 -5.17 9.96 -11.15
N TYR A 461 -4.79 8.77 -10.65
CA TYR A 461 -4.21 7.73 -11.51
C TYR A 461 -5.14 7.28 -12.65
N LEU A 462 -6.47 7.41 -12.48
CA LEU A 462 -7.46 7.18 -13.52
C LEU A 462 -7.59 8.33 -14.55
N GLU A 463 -6.86 9.41 -14.34
CA GLU A 463 -6.80 10.62 -15.20
C GLU A 463 -5.41 10.83 -15.82
N SER A 464 -4.43 9.97 -15.50
CA SER A 464 -3.03 10.24 -15.81
C SER A 464 -2.34 9.08 -16.53
N TRP A 465 -1.37 9.43 -17.40
CA TRP A 465 -0.43 8.48 -17.97
C TRP A 465 0.80 8.36 -17.05
N SER A 466 1.18 7.13 -16.76
CA SER A 466 2.40 6.78 -16.05
C SER A 466 2.77 5.31 -16.32
N ASP A 467 3.76 4.82 -15.62
CA ASP A 467 4.07 3.41 -15.48
C ASP A 467 4.52 3.11 -14.05
N ALA A 468 4.46 1.86 -13.63
CA ALA A 468 4.97 1.44 -12.33
C ALA A 468 5.28 -0.05 -12.32
N ARG A 469 6.16 -0.47 -11.39
CA ARG A 469 6.46 -1.89 -11.16
C ARG A 469 5.65 -2.43 -9.99
N ALA A 470 5.17 -3.65 -10.15
CA ALA A 470 4.67 -4.46 -9.04
C ALA A 470 5.83 -5.04 -8.21
N PHE A 471 5.50 -5.65 -7.08
CA PHE A 471 6.50 -6.25 -6.17
C PHE A 471 7.36 -7.34 -6.81
N ASP A 472 6.90 -7.95 -7.90
CA ASP A 472 7.61 -8.98 -8.67
C ASP A 472 8.46 -8.40 -9.81
N GLY A 473 8.41 -7.09 -10.01
CA GLY A 473 9.11 -6.37 -11.07
C GLY A 473 8.32 -6.20 -12.36
N THR A 474 7.15 -6.83 -12.50
CA THR A 474 6.27 -6.64 -13.66
C THR A 474 5.87 -5.17 -13.80
N VAL A 475 6.00 -4.63 -15.00
CA VAL A 475 5.60 -3.24 -15.30
C VAL A 475 4.19 -3.21 -15.85
N THR A 476 3.40 -2.30 -15.33
CA THR A 476 2.10 -1.90 -15.88
C THR A 476 2.19 -0.47 -16.40
N ILE A 477 1.61 -0.22 -17.57
CA ILE A 477 1.33 1.14 -18.01
C ILE A 477 0.07 1.61 -17.30
N VAL A 478 0.19 2.70 -16.55
CA VAL A 478 -0.96 3.40 -15.98
C VAL A 478 -1.55 4.24 -17.10
N GLN A 479 -2.71 3.84 -17.60
CA GLN A 479 -3.44 4.59 -18.62
C GLN A 479 -4.69 5.23 -18.02
N PRO A 480 -5.02 6.47 -18.40
CA PRO A 480 -6.22 7.15 -17.94
C PRO A 480 -7.46 6.54 -18.59
N LEU A 481 -8.59 6.56 -17.85
CA LEU A 481 -9.90 6.22 -18.38
C LEU A 481 -10.68 7.46 -18.82
N ILE A 482 -10.34 8.61 -18.23
CA ILE A 482 -10.97 9.90 -18.50
C ILE A 482 -9.90 10.99 -18.59
N ALA A 483 -10.25 12.11 -19.20
CA ALA A 483 -9.48 13.34 -19.07
C ALA A 483 -9.54 13.85 -17.61
N PRO A 484 -8.54 14.61 -17.14
CA PRO A 484 -8.58 15.18 -15.81
C PRO A 484 -9.87 15.98 -15.56
N LEU A 485 -10.56 15.67 -14.45
CA LEU A 485 -11.79 16.39 -14.04
C LEU A 485 -11.51 17.84 -13.67
N TYR A 486 -10.29 18.12 -13.24
CA TYR A 486 -9.83 19.43 -12.79
C TYR A 486 -8.53 19.82 -13.49
N GLY A 487 -7.94 20.96 -13.13
CA GLY A 487 -6.67 21.43 -13.67
C GLY A 487 -5.44 20.64 -13.22
N GLY A 488 -5.62 19.33 -12.98
CA GLY A 488 -4.59 18.44 -12.45
C GLY A 488 -3.39 18.24 -13.38
N LYS A 489 -2.20 18.07 -12.76
CA LYS A 489 -0.94 17.74 -13.41
C LYS A 489 -0.39 16.43 -12.88
N THR A 490 0.34 15.72 -13.71
CA THR A 490 1.04 14.49 -13.30
C THR A 490 2.44 14.82 -12.79
N ALA A 491 3.03 13.90 -12.01
CA ALA A 491 4.44 14.01 -11.63
C ALA A 491 5.35 14.10 -12.86
N HIS A 492 5.02 13.39 -13.95
CA HIS A 492 5.77 13.46 -15.23
C HIS A 492 5.77 14.85 -15.84
N GLU A 493 4.61 15.54 -15.85
CA GLU A 493 4.49 16.91 -16.36
C GLU A 493 5.24 17.91 -15.47
N MET A 494 5.23 17.71 -14.14
CA MET A 494 6.01 18.52 -13.21
C MET A 494 7.53 18.38 -13.45
N LEU A 495 8.01 17.16 -13.64
CA LEU A 495 9.43 16.90 -13.96
C LEU A 495 9.81 17.44 -15.36
N ALA A 496 8.88 17.36 -16.32
CA ALA A 496 9.08 17.98 -17.64
C ALA A 496 9.16 19.50 -17.53
N ALA A 497 8.35 20.13 -16.70
CA ALA A 497 8.42 21.58 -16.44
C ALA A 497 9.78 21.97 -15.81
N LEU A 498 10.28 21.20 -14.83
CA LEU A 498 11.63 21.37 -14.27
C LEU A 498 12.74 21.22 -15.32
N SER A 499 12.55 20.35 -16.29
CA SER A 499 13.48 20.15 -17.41
C SER A 499 13.34 21.21 -18.51
N GLY A 500 12.46 22.21 -18.34
CA GLY A 500 12.23 23.28 -19.30
C GLY A 500 11.21 22.95 -20.39
N GLN A 501 10.40 21.91 -20.23
CA GLN A 501 9.38 21.44 -21.19
C GLN A 501 7.96 21.45 -20.57
N PRO A 502 7.41 22.61 -20.11
CA PRO A 502 6.19 22.68 -19.32
C PRO A 502 4.90 22.34 -20.09
N GLN A 503 4.99 22.17 -21.41
CA GLN A 503 3.85 21.85 -22.29
C GLN A 503 3.84 20.36 -22.70
N ARG A 504 4.87 19.60 -22.34
CA ARG A 504 4.97 18.19 -22.72
C ARG A 504 4.01 17.35 -21.91
N SER A 505 3.15 16.59 -22.60
CA SER A 505 2.13 15.76 -21.96
C SER A 505 2.73 14.48 -21.35
N ALA A 506 2.07 13.95 -20.32
CA ALA A 506 2.46 12.69 -19.70
C ALA A 506 2.41 11.52 -20.70
N TYR A 507 1.44 11.51 -21.63
CA TYR A 507 1.38 10.51 -22.71
C TYR A 507 2.64 10.50 -23.58
N GLU A 508 3.05 11.69 -24.09
CA GLU A 508 4.25 11.81 -24.91
C GLU A 508 5.50 11.33 -24.16
N ILE A 509 5.60 11.64 -22.87
CA ILE A 509 6.74 11.26 -22.03
C ILE A 509 6.82 9.73 -21.91
N VAL A 510 5.73 9.09 -21.48
CA VAL A 510 5.67 7.63 -21.26
C VAL A 510 5.80 6.88 -22.58
N ASN A 511 5.07 7.28 -23.62
CA ASN A 511 5.13 6.65 -24.94
C ASN A 511 6.52 6.73 -25.56
N GLN A 512 7.17 7.91 -25.50
CA GLN A 512 8.51 8.09 -26.03
C GLN A 512 9.55 7.26 -25.28
N TYR A 513 9.44 7.19 -23.94
CA TYR A 513 10.32 6.34 -23.13
C TYR A 513 10.24 4.88 -23.60
N TRP A 514 9.02 4.32 -23.69
CA TRP A 514 8.84 2.93 -24.08
C TRP A 514 9.17 2.68 -25.56
N ARG A 515 8.94 3.65 -26.44
CA ARG A 515 9.38 3.58 -27.83
C ARG A 515 10.90 3.43 -27.91
N SER A 516 11.65 4.20 -27.16
CA SER A 516 13.11 4.12 -27.14
C SER A 516 13.65 2.83 -26.53
N ARG A 517 12.91 2.22 -25.58
CA ARG A 517 13.33 1.01 -24.85
C ARG A 517 12.88 -0.29 -25.48
N SER A 518 11.82 -0.29 -26.27
CA SER A 518 11.28 -1.50 -26.88
C SER A 518 12.16 -2.08 -27.98
N GLY A 519 13.03 -1.27 -28.59
CA GLY A 519 13.86 -1.66 -29.76
C GLY A 519 13.04 -1.96 -31.02
N LYS A 520 11.73 -1.64 -31.04
CA LYS A 520 10.80 -1.96 -32.12
C LYS A 520 10.70 -0.84 -33.14
N GLN A 521 10.48 -1.22 -34.42
CA GLN A 521 10.12 -0.27 -35.47
C GLN A 521 8.70 0.25 -35.27
N GLU A 522 8.33 1.32 -35.97
CA GLU A 522 7.14 2.10 -35.69
C GLU A 522 5.83 1.28 -35.65
N GLN A 523 5.59 0.46 -36.66
CA GLN A 523 4.37 -0.35 -36.73
C GLN A 523 4.36 -1.48 -35.69
N ASP A 524 5.49 -2.11 -35.44
CA ASP A 524 5.63 -3.15 -34.42
C ASP A 524 5.48 -2.56 -33.02
N PHE A 525 5.99 -1.34 -32.82
CA PHE A 525 5.79 -0.62 -31.57
C PHE A 525 4.31 -0.30 -31.34
N ALA A 526 3.60 0.17 -32.36
CA ALA A 526 2.17 0.51 -32.22
C ALA A 526 1.33 -0.73 -31.85
N ASN A 527 1.63 -1.90 -32.43
CA ASN A 527 0.96 -3.14 -32.09
C ASN A 527 1.33 -3.62 -30.67
N TRP A 528 2.61 -3.58 -30.33
CA TRP A 528 3.10 -3.92 -28.99
C TRP A 528 2.53 -2.99 -27.93
N TRP A 529 2.47 -1.68 -28.19
CA TRP A 529 1.90 -0.69 -27.29
C TRP A 529 0.42 -0.97 -27.01
N ARG A 530 -0.39 -1.18 -28.07
CA ARG A 530 -1.81 -1.55 -27.92
C ARG A 530 -2.00 -2.83 -27.11
N LYS A 531 -1.17 -3.86 -27.37
CA LYS A 531 -1.20 -5.11 -26.60
C LYS A 531 -0.88 -4.85 -25.12
N SER A 532 0.17 -4.08 -24.82
CA SER A 532 0.55 -3.76 -23.45
C SER A 532 -0.51 -2.97 -22.69
N LEU A 533 -1.22 -2.06 -23.36
CA LEU A 533 -2.35 -1.33 -22.79
C LEU A 533 -3.56 -2.23 -22.55
N HIS A 534 -3.86 -3.09 -23.50
CA HIS A 534 -4.98 -4.05 -23.42
C HIS A 534 -4.75 -5.06 -22.30
N ASP A 535 -3.58 -5.67 -22.25
CA ASP A 535 -3.25 -6.70 -21.26
C ASP A 535 -2.94 -6.09 -19.88
N GLY A 536 -2.62 -4.80 -19.81
CA GLY A 536 -2.26 -4.07 -18.60
C GLY A 536 -0.91 -4.50 -18.02
N ILE A 537 -0.05 -5.11 -18.84
CA ILE A 537 1.29 -5.55 -18.46
C ILE A 537 2.26 -5.39 -19.62
N ILE A 538 3.51 -5.14 -19.31
CA ILE A 538 4.61 -5.27 -20.25
C ILE A 538 5.21 -6.67 -20.07
N GLU A 539 4.95 -7.53 -21.04
CA GLU A 539 5.40 -8.92 -21.03
C GLU A 539 6.92 -9.01 -20.91
N GLY A 540 7.42 -9.92 -20.06
CA GLY A 540 8.85 -10.14 -19.85
C GLY A 540 9.56 -9.03 -19.04
N SER A 541 8.83 -8.08 -18.44
CA SER A 541 9.40 -6.96 -17.68
C SER A 541 9.73 -7.29 -16.23
N ALA A 542 9.27 -8.45 -15.70
CA ALA A 542 9.62 -8.92 -14.36
C ALA A 542 11.12 -9.16 -14.25
N PHE A 543 11.70 -8.85 -13.09
CA PHE A 543 13.12 -9.07 -12.89
C PHE A 543 13.44 -10.56 -12.76
N PRO A 544 14.54 -11.04 -13.38
CA PRO A 544 15.01 -12.39 -13.22
C PRO A 544 15.48 -12.65 -11.79
N VAL A 545 15.45 -13.91 -11.39
CA VAL A 545 15.99 -14.33 -10.10
C VAL A 545 17.50 -14.07 -10.06
N LYS A 546 17.94 -13.42 -8.99
CA LYS A 546 19.35 -13.10 -8.69
C LYS A 546 19.87 -14.11 -7.69
N SER A 547 21.02 -14.72 -7.97
CA SER A 547 21.75 -15.50 -6.98
C SER A 547 22.33 -14.57 -5.93
N VAL A 548 22.11 -14.90 -4.67
CA VAL A 548 22.65 -14.18 -3.52
C VAL A 548 23.40 -15.14 -2.60
N SER A 549 24.40 -14.65 -1.90
CA SER A 549 25.08 -15.38 -0.83
C SER A 549 24.98 -14.62 0.47
N VAL A 550 24.57 -15.29 1.53
CA VAL A 550 24.46 -14.69 2.85
C VAL A 550 25.83 -14.59 3.50
N ASN A 551 26.20 -13.41 3.94
CA ASN A 551 27.39 -13.21 4.77
C ASN A 551 27.05 -13.47 6.24
N VAL A 552 27.15 -14.74 6.65
CA VAL A 552 26.80 -15.18 8.01
C VAL A 552 27.60 -14.44 9.07
N ALA A 553 28.89 -14.18 8.85
CA ALA A 553 29.74 -13.46 9.82
C ALA A 553 29.21 -12.02 10.07
N ARG A 554 28.72 -11.35 9.03
CA ARG A 554 28.12 -10.01 9.16
C ARG A 554 26.78 -10.06 9.90
N VAL A 555 25.96 -11.10 9.65
CA VAL A 555 24.66 -11.30 10.29
C VAL A 555 24.79 -11.65 11.78
N THR A 556 25.80 -12.45 12.15
CA THR A 556 25.95 -12.97 13.50
C THR A 556 26.97 -12.23 14.37
N GLY A 557 27.91 -11.50 13.78
CA GLY A 557 29.04 -10.84 14.45
C GLY A 557 28.98 -9.31 14.51
N GLY A 558 27.98 -8.69 13.92
CA GLY A 558 27.93 -7.23 13.77
C GLY A 558 27.40 -6.51 15.00
N LYS A 559 28.22 -5.66 15.63
CA LYS A 559 27.74 -4.37 16.08
C LYS A 559 27.19 -3.68 14.83
N ALA A 560 25.86 -3.53 14.74
CA ALA A 560 25.27 -2.63 13.77
C ALA A 560 25.92 -1.24 13.92
N PRO A 561 26.20 -0.51 12.84
CA PRO A 561 26.37 0.92 12.97
C PRO A 561 25.03 1.44 13.48
N SER A 562 25.00 1.77 14.76
CA SER A 562 23.84 2.44 15.37
C SER A 562 23.59 3.74 14.65
N PRO A 563 22.48 3.93 13.96
CA PRO A 563 22.00 5.25 13.68
C PRO A 563 20.92 5.59 14.70
N GLN A 564 21.27 5.61 15.95
CA GLN A 564 20.53 6.39 16.94
C GLN A 564 21.54 7.17 17.74
N PRO A 565 21.60 8.49 17.57
CA PRO A 565 22.02 9.34 18.66
C PRO A 565 20.95 9.14 19.75
N SER A 566 21.29 8.45 20.82
CA SER A 566 20.63 8.65 22.09
C SER A 566 20.65 10.18 22.32
N LEU A 567 19.49 10.80 22.30
CA LEU A 567 19.33 12.14 22.85
C LEU A 567 19.85 12.06 24.29
N GLY A 568 20.96 12.76 24.50
CA GLY A 568 21.53 12.92 25.82
C GLY A 568 20.45 13.48 26.72
N SER A 569 20.11 12.75 27.75
CA SER A 569 19.53 13.30 28.95
C SER A 569 20.57 14.30 29.48
N GLU A 570 20.38 15.59 29.22
CA GLU A 570 20.97 16.60 30.08
C GLU A 570 20.37 16.38 31.46
N GLU A 571 21.15 15.75 32.33
CA GLU A 571 20.96 15.80 33.75
C GLU A 571 21.09 17.28 34.18
N THR A 572 19.97 17.98 34.28
CA THR A 572 19.94 19.20 35.08
C THR A 572 19.98 18.78 36.52
N ASP A 573 21.18 18.91 37.08
CA ASP A 573 21.45 18.87 38.51
C ASP A 573 20.69 20.02 39.19
N THR A 574 19.61 19.69 39.87
CA THR A 574 18.98 20.57 40.86
C THR A 574 18.79 19.81 42.16
N SER A 575 19.60 20.27 43.11
CA SER A 575 19.69 19.94 44.50
C SER A 575 18.36 19.69 45.24
N GLU A 576 18.44 18.65 46.08
CA GLU A 576 17.83 18.43 47.39
C GLU A 576 16.52 19.15 47.73
N SER A 577 15.42 18.39 47.85
CA SER A 577 14.68 18.26 49.09
C SER A 577 13.54 17.26 49.00
N ASP A 578 13.51 16.46 50.00
CA ASP A 578 12.40 15.77 50.64
C ASP A 578 11.91 14.42 50.15
N ASN A 579 12.25 13.52 50.99
CA ASN A 579 12.07 12.10 51.12
C ASN A 579 10.59 11.70 51.28
N ARG A 580 9.94 11.16 50.24
CA ARG A 580 8.90 10.13 50.37
C ARG A 580 8.97 9.20 49.15
N LYS A 581 9.74 8.14 49.30
CA LYS A 581 9.81 7.06 48.32
C LYS A 581 8.49 6.30 48.24
N SER A 582 7.65 6.65 47.29
CA SER A 582 6.81 5.64 46.66
C SER A 582 7.60 5.11 45.45
N LYS A 583 8.19 3.95 45.57
CA LYS A 583 8.71 3.18 44.43
C LYS A 583 7.52 2.72 43.57
N ILE A 584 6.99 3.59 42.74
CA ILE A 584 6.27 3.19 41.57
C ILE A 584 7.38 2.98 40.51
N GLU A 585 7.85 1.74 40.37
CA GLU A 585 8.56 1.36 39.14
C GLU A 585 7.59 1.60 38.01
N ASN A 586 7.76 2.70 37.25
CA ASN A 586 7.00 2.94 36.04
C ASN A 586 7.28 1.74 35.11
N PRO A 587 6.28 0.92 34.79
CA PRO A 587 6.48 -0.17 33.85
C PRO A 587 6.94 0.44 32.53
N LYS A 588 8.07 -0.02 32.00
CA LYS A 588 8.53 0.38 30.67
C LYS A 588 7.48 -0.09 29.68
N LEU A 589 6.79 0.86 29.03
CA LEU A 589 5.89 0.58 27.94
C LEU A 589 6.68 0.57 26.63
N GLU A 590 6.41 -0.42 25.80
CA GLU A 590 6.93 -0.51 24.43
C GLU A 590 5.83 -0.12 23.47
N ILE A 591 6.12 0.77 22.53
CA ILE A 591 5.17 1.28 21.55
C ILE A 591 5.57 0.77 20.18
N VAL A 592 4.62 0.21 19.44
CA VAL A 592 4.79 -0.22 18.05
C VAL A 592 3.80 0.54 17.17
N PHE A 593 4.31 1.21 16.14
CA PHE A 593 3.50 1.87 15.12
C PHE A 593 3.33 0.94 13.92
N ARG A 594 2.11 0.85 13.41
CA ARG A 594 1.78 0.05 12.23
C ARG A 594 0.86 0.85 11.30
N PRO A 595 0.94 0.64 9.97
CA PRO A 595 -0.06 1.21 9.06
C PRO A 595 -1.46 0.73 9.43
N ASP A 596 -2.43 1.63 9.37
CA ASP A 596 -3.83 1.29 9.58
C ASP A 596 -4.35 0.46 8.38
N PRO A 597 -5.12 -0.61 8.60
CA PRO A 597 -5.59 -1.47 7.51
C PRO A 597 -6.57 -0.79 6.55
N ASN A 598 -7.24 0.29 6.98
CA ASN A 598 -8.24 0.99 6.19
C ASN A 598 -7.71 2.30 5.59
N ILE A 599 -7.09 3.15 6.42
CA ILE A 599 -6.63 4.48 5.97
C ILE A 599 -5.13 4.54 5.69
N PHE A 600 -4.42 3.41 5.89
CA PHE A 600 -3.01 3.21 5.65
C PHE A 600 -2.13 4.14 6.52
N ASP A 601 -1.45 5.12 5.93
CA ASP A 601 -0.64 6.15 6.59
C ASP A 601 -1.37 7.50 6.71
N GLY A 602 -2.68 7.50 6.53
CA GLY A 602 -3.54 8.68 6.52
C GLY A 602 -3.90 9.18 5.11
N ARG A 603 -3.23 8.71 4.04
CA ARG A 603 -3.52 9.17 2.67
C ARG A 603 -4.94 8.86 2.17
N PHE A 604 -5.62 7.90 2.80
CA PHE A 604 -7.00 7.54 2.51
C PHE A 604 -8.00 8.07 3.55
N ALA A 605 -7.61 9.01 4.42
CA ALA A 605 -8.48 9.52 5.48
C ALA A 605 -9.76 10.17 4.95
N ASN A 606 -9.74 10.78 3.75
CA ASN A 606 -10.93 11.36 3.12
C ASN A 606 -11.87 10.31 2.50
N ASN A 607 -11.49 9.03 2.44
CA ASN A 607 -12.32 8.00 1.84
C ASN A 607 -13.33 7.45 2.84
N ALA A 608 -14.60 7.88 2.72
CA ALA A 608 -15.67 7.51 3.64
C ALA A 608 -15.93 5.99 3.69
N TRP A 609 -15.85 5.27 2.57
CA TRP A 609 -16.02 3.81 2.58
C TRP A 609 -14.94 3.11 3.42
N LEU A 610 -13.69 3.56 3.34
CA LEU A 610 -12.61 3.00 4.15
C LEU A 610 -12.76 3.36 5.62
N GLN A 611 -13.30 4.54 5.94
CA GLN A 611 -13.63 4.92 7.31
C GLN A 611 -14.77 4.09 7.90
N GLU A 612 -15.78 3.77 7.10
CA GLU A 612 -16.92 2.94 7.51
C GLU A 612 -16.60 1.44 7.52
N LEU A 613 -15.57 1.01 6.79
CA LEU A 613 -15.17 -0.40 6.73
C LEU A 613 -14.67 -0.85 8.10
N PRO A 614 -15.27 -1.89 8.73
CA PRO A 614 -14.77 -2.40 10.00
C PRO A 614 -13.35 -2.95 9.85
N LYS A 615 -12.44 -2.52 10.73
CA LYS A 615 -11.07 -3.03 10.75
C LYS A 615 -11.05 -4.55 10.99
N PRO A 616 -10.15 -5.31 10.36
CA PRO A 616 -10.21 -6.78 10.34
C PRO A 616 -10.32 -7.45 11.71
N LEU A 617 -9.59 -6.95 12.71
CA LEU A 617 -9.53 -7.56 14.05
C LEU A 617 -10.43 -6.84 15.05
N THR A 618 -10.29 -5.52 15.18
CA THR A 618 -10.97 -4.74 16.22
C THR A 618 -12.43 -4.45 15.88
N LYS A 619 -12.81 -4.55 14.61
CA LYS A 619 -14.13 -4.16 14.07
C LYS A 619 -14.46 -2.67 14.26
N LEU A 620 -13.50 -1.86 14.69
CA LEU A 620 -13.66 -0.41 14.81
C LEU A 620 -13.86 0.22 13.44
N THR A 621 -14.69 1.24 13.40
CA THR A 621 -14.94 2.11 12.25
C THR A 621 -14.69 3.55 12.67
N TRP A 622 -14.29 4.41 11.76
CA TRP A 622 -14.02 5.85 11.93
C TRP A 622 -12.87 6.19 12.88
N ASP A 623 -12.71 5.47 13.98
CA ASP A 623 -11.71 5.74 15.02
C ASP A 623 -10.37 5.05 14.74
N ASN A 624 -9.31 5.65 15.28
CA ASN A 624 -7.98 5.06 15.37
C ASN A 624 -7.61 4.87 16.84
N ALA A 625 -7.47 3.62 17.28
CA ALA A 625 -7.29 3.26 18.67
C ALA A 625 -5.86 2.83 18.98
N ALA A 626 -5.36 3.22 20.16
CA ALA A 626 -4.19 2.60 20.76
C ALA A 626 -4.59 1.23 21.36
N LEU A 627 -3.97 0.15 20.88
CA LEU A 627 -4.24 -1.21 21.34
C LEU A 627 -3.38 -1.56 22.55
N LEU A 628 -4.01 -1.87 23.67
CA LEU A 628 -3.35 -2.29 24.92
C LEU A 628 -3.84 -3.68 25.33
N SER A 629 -2.98 -4.49 25.95
CA SER A 629 -3.45 -5.70 26.61
C SER A 629 -4.27 -5.33 27.85
N PRO A 630 -5.29 -6.14 28.24
CA PRO A 630 -6.02 -5.90 29.50
C PRO A 630 -5.11 -5.80 30.73
N ALA A 631 -4.04 -6.59 30.77
CA ALA A 631 -3.07 -6.54 31.87
C ALA A 631 -2.29 -5.20 31.88
N THR A 632 -1.96 -4.65 30.72
CA THR A 632 -1.29 -3.33 30.61
C THR A 632 -2.26 -2.20 30.95
N ALA A 633 -3.51 -2.28 30.49
CA ALA A 633 -4.53 -1.27 30.77
C ALA A 633 -4.92 -1.18 32.25
N ASN A 634 -4.79 -2.28 33.00
CA ASN A 634 -5.09 -2.34 34.45
C ASN A 634 -3.92 -1.90 35.36
N ARG A 635 -2.74 -1.62 34.80
CA ARG A 635 -1.56 -1.11 35.51
C ARG A 635 -1.50 0.40 35.46
#